data_a71d2518ee910f3d7cdb5fee44b487bf
#
_entry.id   a71d2518ee910f3d7cdb5fee44b487bf
#
_cell.length_a   1.000
_cell.length_b   1.000
_cell.length_c   1.000
_cell.angle_alpha   90.00
_cell.angle_beta   90.00
_cell.angle_gamma   90.00
#
_symmetry.space_group_name_H-M   'P 1'
#
loop_
_entity.id
_entity.type
_entity.pdbx_description
1 polymer ?
#
loop_
_entity_poly.entity_id
_entity_poly.type
_entity_poly.pdbx_seq_one_letter_code
_entity_poly.pdbx_strand_id
1 'polypeptide(L)'
;WNGGSNQKWEISKTSTEGNYCIRNQSNGYAMDVLYGTMEDGQHVVSYEYNGGVNQQWQFIKTDCNATQVVPDGYYEIKSAVSGKDLEVYGASLLGGGKVTQWDATGGNNQKWKLENQSDGTIRLTNVNSGLVLDYNASTNSYEQWDWHGGSNQRWQISKSQAGNYYIRNMSNNHAMDVLYGSMN
;
A
#
# COMPACT_ATOMS: atom_id res chain seq x y z
N TRP A 1 3.31 -4.97 22.58
CA TRP A 1 2.59 -6.18 22.99
C TRP A 1 3.21 -6.74 24.28
N ASN A 2 2.42 -6.82 25.36
CA ASN A 2 2.85 -7.38 26.64
C ASN A 2 2.03 -8.62 27.06
N GLY A 3 1.09 -9.08 26.23
CA GLY A 3 0.25 -10.25 26.47
C GLY A 3 -0.84 -10.05 27.53
N GLY A 4 -1.05 -8.84 28.02
CA GLY A 4 -2.10 -8.52 29.01
C GLY A 4 -3.51 -8.81 28.47
N SER A 5 -4.46 -9.08 29.40
CA SER A 5 -5.87 -9.37 29.04
C SER A 5 -6.55 -8.21 28.31
N ASN A 6 -6.13 -6.96 28.56
CA ASN A 6 -6.58 -5.77 27.84
C ASN A 6 -6.18 -5.71 26.35
N GLN A 7 -5.25 -6.57 25.95
CA GLN A 7 -4.82 -6.73 24.56
C GLN A 7 -5.38 -8.01 23.90
N LYS A 8 -6.20 -8.75 24.61
CA LYS A 8 -6.84 -9.98 24.13
C LYS A 8 -8.33 -9.74 23.91
N TRP A 9 -8.84 -10.29 22.84
CA TRP A 9 -10.23 -10.12 22.42
C TRP A 9 -10.85 -11.47 22.13
N GLU A 10 -12.11 -11.62 22.51
CA GLU A 10 -12.93 -12.76 22.18
C GLU A 10 -13.89 -12.38 21.05
N ILE A 11 -13.99 -13.24 20.04
CA ILE A 11 -14.92 -13.09 18.92
C ILE A 11 -16.00 -14.14 19.05
N SER A 12 -17.25 -13.73 19.09
CA SER A 12 -18.40 -14.62 19.15
C SER A 12 -19.43 -14.26 18.09
N LYS A 13 -20.15 -15.26 17.55
CA LYS A 13 -21.24 -15.02 16.61
C LYS A 13 -22.40 -14.32 17.32
N THR A 14 -23.08 -13.42 16.62
CA THR A 14 -24.35 -12.83 17.06
C THR A 14 -25.53 -13.66 16.55
N SER A 15 -26.74 -13.27 16.90
CA SER A 15 -27.97 -13.86 16.33
C SER A 15 -28.18 -13.50 14.87
N THR A 16 -27.50 -12.47 14.37
CA THR A 16 -27.54 -12.09 12.94
C THR A 16 -26.46 -12.86 12.19
N GLU A 17 -26.85 -13.61 11.18
CA GLU A 17 -25.92 -14.40 10.36
C GLU A 17 -24.85 -13.50 9.75
N GLY A 18 -23.60 -13.95 9.81
CA GLY A 18 -22.43 -13.20 9.29
C GLY A 18 -21.91 -12.10 10.19
N ASN A 19 -22.62 -11.76 11.30
CA ASN A 19 -22.19 -10.75 12.24
C ASN A 19 -21.55 -11.37 13.49
N TYR A 20 -20.58 -10.65 14.04
CA TYR A 20 -19.80 -11.05 15.22
C TYR A 20 -19.77 -9.93 16.25
N CYS A 21 -19.67 -10.29 17.50
CA CYS A 21 -19.33 -9.40 18.60
C CYS A 21 -17.85 -9.60 18.97
N ILE A 22 -17.13 -8.50 19.22
CA ILE A 22 -15.72 -8.51 19.63
C ILE A 22 -15.66 -7.94 21.03
N ARG A 23 -15.27 -8.76 22.03
CA ARG A 23 -15.22 -8.37 23.44
C ARG A 23 -13.81 -8.45 24.00
N ASN A 24 -13.46 -7.46 24.81
CA ASN A 24 -12.18 -7.43 25.48
C ASN A 24 -12.15 -8.43 26.64
N GLN A 25 -11.11 -9.27 26.73
CA GLN A 25 -11.00 -10.28 27.81
C GLN A 25 -10.77 -9.70 29.20
N SER A 26 -10.32 -8.44 29.30
CA SER A 26 -10.07 -7.80 30.58
C SER A 26 -11.35 -7.40 31.31
N ASN A 27 -12.36 -6.91 30.60
CA ASN A 27 -13.57 -6.33 31.17
C ASN A 27 -14.89 -6.86 30.59
N GLY A 28 -14.81 -7.68 29.52
CA GLY A 28 -15.97 -8.21 28.81
C GLY A 28 -16.71 -7.19 27.95
N TYR A 29 -16.22 -5.94 27.87
CA TYR A 29 -16.85 -4.89 27.08
C TYR A 29 -16.69 -5.14 25.59
N ALA A 30 -17.74 -4.78 24.82
CA ALA A 30 -17.77 -4.90 23.39
C ALA A 30 -17.10 -3.71 22.69
N MET A 31 -16.54 -3.97 21.52
CA MET A 31 -16.16 -2.95 20.56
C MET A 31 -17.45 -2.34 19.98
N ASP A 32 -17.61 -1.04 20.11
CA ASP A 32 -18.86 -0.31 19.91
C ASP A 32 -18.63 0.96 19.08
N VAL A 33 -19.49 1.22 18.08
CA VAL A 33 -19.50 2.51 17.38
C VAL A 33 -20.27 3.49 18.27
N LEU A 34 -19.60 4.50 18.81
CA LEU A 34 -20.14 5.44 19.78
C LEU A 34 -21.43 6.08 19.26
N TYR A 35 -22.50 6.00 20.06
CA TYR A 35 -23.87 6.44 19.75
C TYR A 35 -24.53 5.73 18.57
N GLY A 36 -23.93 4.71 17.95
CA GLY A 36 -24.49 4.00 16.81
C GLY A 36 -24.71 4.87 15.56
N THR A 37 -23.92 5.91 15.40
CA THR A 37 -24.02 6.82 14.23
C THR A 37 -23.42 6.20 12.97
N MET A 38 -23.85 6.69 11.79
CA MET A 38 -23.34 6.22 10.48
C MET A 38 -22.39 7.23 9.83
N GLU A 39 -21.87 8.18 10.61
CA GLU A 39 -21.01 9.24 10.08
C GLU A 39 -19.54 8.79 10.03
N ASP A 40 -18.82 9.26 9.01
CA ASP A 40 -17.39 9.03 8.88
C ASP A 40 -16.63 9.70 10.04
N GLY A 41 -15.58 9.03 10.54
CA GLY A 41 -14.76 9.54 11.64
C GLY A 41 -15.34 9.27 13.03
N GLN A 42 -16.45 8.57 13.14
CA GLN A 42 -17.04 8.23 14.43
C GLN A 42 -16.11 7.30 15.25
N HIS A 43 -16.00 7.59 16.53
CA HIS A 43 -15.14 6.82 17.42
C HIS A 43 -15.67 5.40 17.64
N VAL A 44 -14.76 4.44 17.65
CA VAL A 44 -14.98 3.09 18.13
C VAL A 44 -14.49 3.03 19.58
N VAL A 45 -15.35 2.64 20.49
CA VAL A 45 -15.12 2.65 21.93
C VAL A 45 -15.32 1.26 22.55
N SER A 46 -14.98 1.12 23.81
CA SER A 46 -15.30 -0.06 24.62
C SER A 46 -16.55 0.24 25.45
N TYR A 47 -17.62 -0.53 25.27
CA TYR A 47 -18.89 -0.33 25.95
C TYR A 47 -19.48 -1.65 26.45
N GLU A 48 -20.35 -1.60 27.44
CA GLU A 48 -21.05 -2.77 27.96
C GLU A 48 -21.83 -3.47 26.81
N TYR A 49 -21.71 -4.79 26.74
CA TYR A 49 -22.38 -5.55 25.69
C TYR A 49 -23.91 -5.55 25.89
N ASN A 50 -24.64 -4.97 24.95
CA ASN A 50 -26.08 -4.90 24.94
C ASN A 50 -26.74 -5.54 23.71
N GLY A 51 -25.91 -6.10 22.79
CA GLY A 51 -26.40 -6.74 21.55
C GLY A 51 -26.82 -5.77 20.44
N GLY A 52 -26.61 -4.46 20.63
CA GLY A 52 -26.93 -3.45 19.62
C GLY A 52 -26.18 -3.65 18.30
N VAL A 53 -26.78 -3.15 17.22
CA VAL A 53 -26.18 -3.27 15.86
C VAL A 53 -24.83 -2.55 15.76
N ASN A 54 -24.62 -1.49 16.54
CA ASN A 54 -23.37 -0.75 16.66
C ASN A 54 -22.24 -1.54 17.37
N GLN A 55 -22.56 -2.72 17.93
CA GLN A 55 -21.60 -3.66 18.50
C GLN A 55 -21.40 -4.90 17.63
N GLN A 56 -21.98 -4.93 16.44
CA GLN A 56 -21.90 -6.04 15.52
C GLN A 56 -20.97 -5.71 14.35
N TRP A 57 -20.07 -6.64 14.05
CA TRP A 57 -18.98 -6.48 13.09
C TRP A 57 -19.01 -7.63 12.08
N GLN A 58 -18.70 -7.33 10.83
CA GLN A 58 -18.52 -8.34 9.79
C GLN A 58 -17.05 -8.52 9.48
N PHE A 59 -16.61 -9.77 9.42
CA PHE A 59 -15.29 -10.11 8.88
C PHE A 59 -15.43 -10.45 7.41
N ILE A 60 -15.16 -9.49 6.56
CA ILE A 60 -15.13 -9.70 5.12
C ILE A 60 -13.72 -10.16 4.79
N LYS A 61 -13.59 -11.43 4.36
CA LYS A 61 -12.31 -11.91 3.85
C LYS A 61 -11.97 -11.12 2.60
N THR A 62 -11.07 -10.17 2.76
CA THR A 62 -10.35 -9.64 1.60
C THR A 62 -9.17 -10.58 1.39
N ASP A 63 -9.00 -11.08 0.19
CA ASP A 63 -7.82 -11.87 -0.15
C ASP A 63 -6.59 -10.99 -0.03
N CYS A 64 -6.12 -10.85 1.21
CA CYS A 64 -4.79 -10.31 1.54
C CYS A 64 -3.68 -11.38 1.40
N ASN A 65 -4.00 -12.55 0.86
CA ASN A 65 -3.08 -13.18 -0.05
C ASN A 65 -3.06 -12.22 -1.24
N ALA A 66 -2.09 -11.31 -1.22
CA ALA A 66 -1.73 -10.58 -2.41
C ALA A 66 -1.50 -11.65 -3.50
N THR A 67 -2.59 -12.01 -4.20
CA THR A 67 -2.44 -12.48 -5.57
C THR A 67 -1.58 -11.40 -6.14
N GLN A 68 -0.34 -11.76 -6.51
CA GLN A 68 0.63 -10.83 -7.06
C GLN A 68 -0.12 -10.01 -8.10
N VAL A 69 -0.44 -8.76 -7.77
CA VAL A 69 -1.26 -7.89 -8.63
C VAL A 69 -0.57 -7.77 -9.98
N VAL A 70 0.79 -7.82 -9.94
CA VAL A 70 1.67 -7.93 -11.09
C VAL A 70 2.71 -9.01 -10.76
N PRO A 71 2.88 -10.06 -11.59
CA PRO A 71 3.88 -11.10 -11.39
C PRO A 71 5.32 -10.56 -11.39
N ASP A 72 6.26 -11.35 -10.85
CA ASP A 72 7.68 -11.06 -11.02
C ASP A 72 8.05 -11.02 -12.50
N GLY A 73 8.87 -10.05 -12.89
CA GLY A 73 9.25 -9.89 -14.30
C GLY A 73 9.91 -8.56 -14.60
N TYR A 74 10.10 -8.32 -15.89
CA TYR A 74 10.68 -7.08 -16.42
C TYR A 74 9.58 -6.28 -17.11
N TYR A 75 9.49 -5.00 -16.79
CA TYR A 75 8.40 -4.14 -17.22
C TYR A 75 8.89 -2.76 -17.69
N GLU A 76 8.23 -2.22 -18.68
CA GLU A 76 8.12 -0.78 -18.92
C GLU A 76 6.89 -0.30 -18.14
N ILE A 77 7.06 0.74 -17.34
CA ILE A 77 6.00 1.30 -16.49
C ILE A 77 5.56 2.61 -17.10
N LYS A 78 4.35 2.65 -17.66
CA LYS A 78 3.84 3.80 -18.40
C LYS A 78 2.85 4.63 -17.57
N SER A 79 3.01 5.94 -17.64
CA SER A 79 2.02 6.87 -17.10
C SER A 79 0.70 6.74 -17.88
N ALA A 80 -0.41 6.52 -17.18
CA ALA A 80 -1.73 6.44 -17.80
C ALA A 80 -2.21 7.79 -18.38
N VAL A 81 -1.61 8.90 -17.95
CA VAL A 81 -1.94 10.25 -18.44
C VAL A 81 -1.19 10.58 -19.71
N SER A 82 0.14 10.39 -19.73
CA SER A 82 1.00 10.83 -20.83
C SER A 82 1.42 9.71 -21.80
N GLY A 83 1.31 8.44 -21.38
CA GLY A 83 1.83 7.29 -22.12
C GLY A 83 3.36 7.16 -22.10
N LYS A 84 4.05 8.09 -21.41
CA LYS A 84 5.52 8.09 -21.27
C LYS A 84 5.99 7.04 -20.28
N ASP A 85 7.20 6.56 -20.45
CA ASP A 85 7.83 5.56 -19.60
C ASP A 85 8.46 6.18 -18.34
N LEU A 86 8.37 5.46 -17.22
CA LEU A 86 9.16 5.74 -16.02
C LEU A 86 10.62 5.39 -16.30
N GLU A 87 11.52 6.36 -16.14
CA GLU A 87 12.94 6.15 -16.45
C GLU A 87 13.87 6.70 -15.37
N VAL A 88 15.09 6.19 -15.36
CA VAL A 88 16.23 6.89 -14.75
C VAL A 88 16.78 7.89 -15.74
N TYR A 89 16.65 9.19 -15.41
CA TYR A 89 17.06 10.30 -16.29
C TYR A 89 18.53 10.20 -16.71
N GLY A 90 18.74 10.40 -18.02
CA GLY A 90 20.08 10.35 -18.61
C GLY A 90 20.77 9.00 -18.50
N ALA A 91 20.04 7.92 -18.25
CA ALA A 91 20.58 6.58 -18.06
C ALA A 91 21.68 6.51 -16.97
N SER A 92 21.58 7.33 -15.93
CA SER A 92 22.54 7.38 -14.83
C SER A 92 22.75 5.99 -14.21
N LEU A 93 24.00 5.68 -13.86
CA LEU A 93 24.39 4.47 -13.14
C LEU A 93 24.64 4.74 -11.64
N LEU A 94 24.49 5.98 -11.19
CA LEU A 94 24.84 6.43 -9.84
C LEU A 94 23.60 6.49 -8.93
N GLY A 95 23.80 6.23 -7.63
CA GLY A 95 22.82 6.54 -6.60
C GLY A 95 22.45 8.03 -6.63
N GLY A 96 21.19 8.38 -6.32
CA GLY A 96 20.66 9.72 -6.47
C GLY A 96 20.27 10.09 -7.90
N GLY A 97 20.40 9.17 -8.88
CA GLY A 97 19.92 9.37 -10.24
C GLY A 97 18.40 9.60 -10.24
N LYS A 98 17.96 10.75 -10.78
CA LYS A 98 16.54 11.15 -10.77
C LYS A 98 15.68 10.16 -11.57
N VAL A 99 14.50 9.86 -11.06
CA VAL A 99 13.48 9.11 -11.77
C VAL A 99 12.44 10.08 -12.31
N THR A 100 12.20 10.00 -13.62
CA THR A 100 11.34 10.89 -14.40
C THR A 100 10.46 10.10 -15.36
N GLN A 101 9.55 10.76 -16.07
CA GLN A 101 8.92 10.20 -17.26
C GLN A 101 9.63 10.68 -18.53
N TRP A 102 9.68 9.83 -19.56
CA TRP A 102 10.27 10.15 -20.84
C TRP A 102 9.59 9.38 -21.98
N ASP A 103 9.72 9.87 -23.22
CA ASP A 103 9.24 9.14 -24.38
C ASP A 103 9.89 7.75 -24.47
N ALA A 104 9.13 6.75 -24.91
CA ALA A 104 9.61 5.38 -25.02
C ALA A 104 10.79 5.28 -26.00
N THR A 105 11.96 4.94 -25.49
CA THR A 105 13.18 4.72 -26.28
C THR A 105 13.56 3.24 -26.36
N GLY A 106 12.96 2.40 -25.52
CA GLY A 106 13.31 0.99 -25.35
C GLY A 106 14.63 0.77 -24.61
N GLY A 107 15.24 1.82 -24.05
CA GLY A 107 16.48 1.77 -23.29
C GLY A 107 16.34 0.97 -21.99
N ASN A 108 17.45 0.43 -21.47
CA ASN A 108 17.43 -0.33 -20.21
C ASN A 108 17.13 0.55 -19.00
N ASN A 109 17.38 1.86 -19.09
CA ASN A 109 17.01 2.83 -18.04
C ASN A 109 15.49 3.04 -17.92
N GLN A 110 14.70 2.57 -18.90
CA GLN A 110 13.22 2.57 -18.89
C GLN A 110 12.64 1.22 -18.50
N LYS A 111 13.47 0.22 -18.26
CA LYS A 111 13.05 -1.12 -17.87
C LYS A 111 13.29 -1.36 -16.40
N TRP A 112 12.31 -1.97 -15.76
CA TRP A 112 12.31 -2.24 -14.33
C TRP A 112 12.05 -3.71 -14.06
N LYS A 113 12.90 -4.32 -13.27
CA LYS A 113 12.64 -5.65 -12.70
C LYS A 113 11.75 -5.49 -11.49
N LEU A 114 10.56 -6.07 -11.54
CA LEU A 114 9.63 -6.16 -10.42
C LEU A 114 9.86 -7.48 -9.69
N GLU A 115 10.00 -7.41 -8.37
CA GLU A 115 10.13 -8.57 -7.50
C GLU A 115 9.16 -8.43 -6.32
N ASN A 116 8.25 -9.38 -6.19
CA ASN A 116 7.33 -9.44 -5.05
C ASN A 116 8.07 -9.90 -3.80
N GLN A 117 7.82 -9.23 -2.69
CA GLN A 117 8.43 -9.53 -1.40
C GLN A 117 7.47 -10.35 -0.53
N SER A 118 8.02 -11.09 0.44
CA SER A 118 7.22 -11.94 1.35
C SER A 118 6.25 -11.17 2.25
N ASP A 119 6.45 -9.86 2.40
CA ASP A 119 5.58 -8.97 3.18
C ASP A 119 4.43 -8.35 2.36
N GLY A 120 4.26 -8.76 1.10
CA GLY A 120 3.23 -8.25 0.19
C GLY A 120 3.60 -6.95 -0.51
N THR A 121 4.81 -6.42 -0.29
CA THR A 121 5.35 -5.29 -1.04
C THR A 121 6.07 -5.74 -2.30
N ILE A 122 6.46 -4.81 -3.15
CA ILE A 122 7.34 -5.05 -4.29
C ILE A 122 8.60 -4.22 -4.19
N ARG A 123 9.64 -4.69 -4.87
CA ARG A 123 10.86 -3.96 -5.19
C ARG A 123 10.92 -3.72 -6.69
N LEU A 124 11.32 -2.53 -7.09
CA LEU A 124 11.54 -2.17 -8.50
C LEU A 124 13.03 -1.86 -8.69
N THR A 125 13.72 -2.69 -9.47
CA THR A 125 15.15 -2.54 -9.76
C THR A 125 15.32 -2.09 -11.21
N ASN A 126 16.05 -1.00 -11.43
CA ASN A 126 16.32 -0.51 -12.78
C ASN A 126 17.29 -1.46 -13.53
N VAL A 127 16.95 -1.84 -14.75
CA VAL A 127 17.72 -2.83 -15.53
C VAL A 127 19.08 -2.29 -15.95
N ASN A 128 19.20 -0.96 -16.14
CA ASN A 128 20.46 -0.35 -16.58
C ASN A 128 21.50 -0.25 -15.45
N SER A 129 21.07 0.19 -14.28
CA SER A 129 21.98 0.48 -13.17
C SER A 129 22.06 -0.64 -12.13
N GLY A 130 21.03 -1.47 -12.03
CA GLY A 130 20.88 -2.43 -10.92
C GLY A 130 20.45 -1.80 -9.59
N LEU A 131 20.27 -0.47 -9.54
CA LEU A 131 19.79 0.24 -8.36
C LEU A 131 18.27 0.19 -8.28
N VAL A 132 17.72 0.40 -7.07
CA VAL A 132 16.27 0.30 -6.85
C VAL A 132 15.59 1.67 -6.83
N LEU A 133 14.31 1.69 -7.18
CA LEU A 133 13.45 2.85 -7.04
C LEU A 133 13.36 3.25 -5.56
N ASP A 134 13.67 4.51 -5.28
CA ASP A 134 13.75 5.08 -3.94
C ASP A 134 12.93 6.38 -3.85
N TYR A 135 12.23 6.57 -2.75
CA TYR A 135 11.58 7.83 -2.43
C TYR A 135 12.46 8.67 -1.50
N ASN A 136 12.91 9.82 -1.99
CA ASN A 136 13.66 10.78 -1.21
C ASN A 136 12.72 11.74 -0.48
N ALA A 137 12.56 11.55 0.83
CA ALA A 137 11.66 12.35 1.66
C ALA A 137 12.12 13.82 1.79
N SER A 138 13.41 14.10 1.65
CA SER A 138 13.95 15.45 1.78
C SER A 138 13.61 16.35 0.59
N THR A 139 13.48 15.74 -0.59
CA THR A 139 13.17 16.43 -1.85
C THR A 139 11.75 16.19 -2.33
N ASN A 140 11.02 15.26 -1.66
CA ASN A 140 9.71 14.78 -2.07
C ASN A 140 9.70 14.31 -3.54
N SER A 141 10.73 13.55 -3.93
CA SER A 141 10.93 13.07 -5.31
C SER A 141 11.38 11.63 -5.34
N TYR A 142 11.43 11.07 -6.55
CA TYR A 142 11.90 9.70 -6.77
C TYR A 142 13.29 9.71 -7.40
N GLU A 143 14.13 8.79 -6.91
CA GLU A 143 15.49 8.56 -7.39
C GLU A 143 15.79 7.06 -7.41
N GLN A 144 16.96 6.68 -7.86
CA GLN A 144 17.46 5.34 -7.69
C GLN A 144 18.54 5.30 -6.61
N TRP A 145 18.60 4.22 -5.82
CA TRP A 145 19.59 4.05 -4.76
C TRP A 145 19.95 2.58 -4.54
N ASP A 146 21.03 2.33 -3.81
CA ASP A 146 21.37 0.98 -3.36
C ASP A 146 20.25 0.42 -2.47
N TRP A 147 19.94 -0.88 -2.63
CA TRP A 147 18.93 -1.54 -1.81
C TRP A 147 19.37 -1.64 -0.34
N HIS A 148 18.61 -1.02 0.55
CA HIS A 148 18.80 -1.14 2.01
C HIS A 148 17.54 -1.65 2.75
N GLY A 149 16.46 -1.94 2.00
CA GLY A 149 15.25 -2.54 2.55
C GLY A 149 14.35 -1.61 3.37
N GLY A 150 14.61 -0.31 3.36
CA GLY A 150 13.76 0.70 4.01
C GLY A 150 12.37 0.79 3.37
N SER A 151 11.41 1.35 4.11
CA SER A 151 10.04 1.56 3.62
C SER A 151 9.97 2.48 2.40
N ASN A 152 10.93 3.40 2.26
CA ASN A 152 11.05 4.30 1.11
C ASN A 152 11.44 3.58 -0.21
N GLN A 153 11.91 2.33 -0.14
CA GLN A 153 12.25 1.47 -1.28
C GLN A 153 11.24 0.33 -1.49
N ARG A 154 10.20 0.28 -0.66
CA ARG A 154 9.13 -0.72 -0.75
C ARG A 154 7.88 -0.09 -1.28
N TRP A 155 7.20 -0.81 -2.16
CA TRP A 155 6.06 -0.30 -2.89
C TRP A 155 4.89 -1.27 -2.82
N GLN A 156 3.69 -0.75 -2.89
CA GLN A 156 2.47 -1.54 -3.00
C GLN A 156 1.78 -1.21 -4.31
N ILE A 157 1.35 -2.25 -5.02
CA ILE A 157 0.56 -2.10 -6.25
C ILE A 157 -0.89 -2.43 -5.95
N SER A 158 -1.80 -1.60 -6.45
CA SER A 158 -3.22 -1.88 -6.45
C SER A 158 -3.83 -1.55 -7.81
N LYS A 159 -4.82 -2.34 -8.25
CA LYS A 159 -5.48 -2.15 -9.53
C LYS A 159 -6.61 -1.13 -9.38
N SER A 160 -6.72 -0.19 -10.32
CA SER A 160 -7.83 0.74 -10.40
C SER A 160 -9.04 0.10 -11.09
N GLN A 161 -10.22 0.70 -10.94
CA GLN A 161 -11.43 0.27 -11.67
C GLN A 161 -11.29 0.41 -13.19
N ALA A 162 -10.47 1.34 -13.66
CA ALA A 162 -10.19 1.56 -15.09
C ALA A 162 -9.15 0.59 -15.67
N GLY A 163 -8.64 -0.37 -14.87
CA GLY A 163 -7.65 -1.35 -15.31
C GLY A 163 -6.20 -0.90 -15.19
N ASN A 164 -5.94 0.35 -14.82
CA ASN A 164 -4.61 0.88 -14.52
C ASN A 164 -4.17 0.48 -13.12
N TYR A 165 -2.95 0.88 -12.71
CA TYR A 165 -2.38 0.56 -11.43
C TYR A 165 -1.96 1.80 -10.67
N TYR A 166 -2.10 1.76 -9.35
CA TYR A 166 -1.47 2.69 -8.43
C TYR A 166 -0.23 2.02 -7.84
N ILE A 167 0.87 2.75 -7.79
CA ILE A 167 2.13 2.34 -7.15
C ILE A 167 2.32 3.28 -5.96
N ARG A 168 2.21 2.76 -4.73
CA ARG A 168 2.27 3.53 -3.48
C ARG A 168 3.56 3.26 -2.75
N ASN A 169 4.19 4.31 -2.25
CA ASN A 169 5.36 4.18 -1.39
C ASN A 169 4.96 3.81 0.05
N MET A 170 5.68 2.88 0.67
CA MET A 170 5.36 2.39 2.01
C MET A 170 5.80 3.34 3.13
N SER A 171 6.66 4.32 2.87
CA SER A 171 7.08 5.29 3.91
C SER A 171 6.06 6.40 4.15
N ASN A 172 5.32 6.82 3.10
CA ASN A 172 4.38 7.93 3.18
C ASN A 172 2.96 7.57 2.72
N ASN A 173 2.76 6.36 2.19
CA ASN A 173 1.51 5.86 1.62
C ASN A 173 0.97 6.68 0.42
N HIS A 174 1.78 7.55 -0.19
CA HIS A 174 1.38 8.31 -1.37
C HIS A 174 1.58 7.48 -2.63
N ALA A 175 0.65 7.63 -3.58
CA ALA A 175 0.81 7.09 -4.92
C ALA A 175 1.88 7.89 -5.67
N MET A 176 2.64 7.20 -6.53
CA MET A 176 3.52 7.86 -7.50
C MET A 176 2.65 8.67 -8.47
N ASP A 177 3.00 9.92 -8.67
CA ASP A 177 2.25 10.86 -9.49
C ASP A 177 3.19 11.64 -10.41
N VAL A 178 2.66 12.05 -11.56
CA VAL A 178 3.31 13.02 -12.45
C VAL A 178 2.87 14.40 -12.00
N LEU A 179 3.82 15.21 -11.53
CA LEU A 179 3.56 16.53 -10.96
C LEU A 179 2.71 17.39 -11.89
N TYR A 180 1.57 17.86 -11.40
CA TYR A 180 0.56 18.64 -12.14
C TYR A 180 -0.06 17.93 -13.35
N GLY A 181 0.08 16.61 -13.48
CA GLY A 181 -0.40 15.87 -14.66
C GLY A 181 0.25 16.32 -15.96
N SER A 182 1.49 16.83 -15.90
CA SER A 182 2.22 17.34 -17.07
C SER A 182 2.40 16.25 -18.14
N MET A 183 2.03 16.58 -19.36
CA MET A 183 2.24 15.73 -20.56
C MET A 183 3.46 16.14 -21.37
N ASN A 184 4.22 17.18 -20.94
CA ASN A 184 5.38 17.70 -21.64
C ASN A 184 6.66 16.98 -21.22
#